data_f1bc4bc1eb87443a806945d0cacda98a
#
_entry.id   f1bc4bc1eb87443a806945d0cacda98a
#
_cell.length_a   1.000
_cell.length_b   1.000
_cell.length_c   1.000
_cell.angle_alpha   90.00
_cell.angle_beta   90.00
_cell.angle_gamma   90.00
#
_symmetry.space_group_name_H-M   'P 1'
#
loop_
_entity.id
_entity.type
_entity.pdbx_description
1 polymer ?
#
loop_
_entity_poly.entity_id
_entity_poly.type
_entity_poly.pdbx_seq_one_letter_code
_entity_poly.pdbx_strand_id
1 'polypeptide(L)'
;MGRITNAVICAARDTYYRHVEPWKLKRARYWEYDSPLRTCFWTAAIDPLVSCYVPTHSRADLLIERSLKSILAQTYTNIEVIVVADNCTDDTVQRVWDIASQDPRVFIVETDKPKCFPHKAENYWFAGRADPSNVGLKYCKGAFIATNDDDDVWMPDHIEQLLRFAQKGNYEFVSGGSSRRGADGHRTVKVPPYAVNGILIGGVQTWLYRAYLKSFKFNRQCWRKRVDRVCDVDLQDRFVRAGVRMGYFPETVTEIVVRPDETQIGLKAYLADPAKTEAHFAPK
;
A
#
# COMPACT_ATOMS: atom_id res chain seq x y z
N MET A 1 -29.49 -15.74 -9.77
CA MET A 1 -28.86 -15.68 -8.43
C MET A 1 -27.81 -14.56 -8.26
N GLY A 2 -26.97 -14.22 -9.25
CA GLY A 2 -25.85 -13.30 -9.07
C GLY A 2 -26.14 -11.84 -8.64
N ARG A 3 -27.22 -11.20 -9.10
CA ARG A 3 -27.48 -9.77 -8.82
C ARG A 3 -27.95 -9.49 -7.39
N ILE A 4 -28.82 -10.30 -6.82
CA ILE A 4 -29.34 -10.16 -5.45
C ILE A 4 -28.20 -10.42 -4.45
N THR A 5 -27.41 -11.47 -4.66
CA THR A 5 -26.25 -11.80 -3.80
C THR A 5 -25.22 -10.67 -3.78
N ASN A 6 -24.96 -10.03 -4.92
CA ASN A 6 -24.04 -8.90 -5.01
C ASN A 6 -24.55 -7.66 -4.23
N ALA A 7 -25.86 -7.36 -4.33
CA ALA A 7 -26.45 -6.23 -3.63
C ALA A 7 -26.39 -6.43 -2.11
N VAL A 8 -26.68 -7.63 -1.61
CA VAL A 8 -26.61 -7.96 -0.17
C VAL A 8 -25.19 -7.87 0.37
N ILE A 9 -24.21 -8.44 -0.32
CA ILE A 9 -22.79 -8.37 0.09
C ILE A 9 -22.32 -6.93 0.15
N CYS A 10 -22.67 -6.12 -0.85
CA CYS A 10 -22.29 -4.71 -0.87
C CYS A 10 -22.98 -3.91 0.25
N ALA A 11 -24.26 -4.15 0.53
CA ALA A 11 -24.99 -3.46 1.60
C ALA A 11 -24.44 -3.82 2.99
N ALA A 12 -24.17 -5.09 3.26
CA ALA A 12 -23.54 -5.54 4.50
C ALA A 12 -22.16 -4.90 4.71
N ARG A 13 -21.35 -4.84 3.66
CA ARG A 13 -20.04 -4.20 3.68
C ARG A 13 -20.15 -2.70 3.91
N ASP A 14 -21.05 -2.00 3.22
CA ASP A 14 -21.25 -0.56 3.38
C ASP A 14 -21.71 -0.21 4.80
N THR A 15 -22.55 -1.06 5.40
CA THR A 15 -22.96 -0.96 6.82
C THR A 15 -21.77 -1.12 7.75
N TYR A 16 -20.92 -2.15 7.51
CA TYR A 16 -19.68 -2.35 8.27
C TYR A 16 -18.76 -1.12 8.19
N TYR A 17 -18.49 -0.60 7.00
CA TYR A 17 -17.60 0.54 6.81
C TYR A 17 -18.14 1.82 7.43
N ARG A 18 -19.46 1.99 7.45
CA ARG A 18 -20.12 3.17 8.01
C ARG A 18 -20.14 3.18 9.53
N HIS A 19 -20.29 2.03 10.17
CA HIS A 19 -20.54 1.95 11.60
C HIS A 19 -19.39 1.30 12.38
N VAL A 20 -18.79 0.26 11.85
CA VAL A 20 -17.76 -0.52 12.56
C VAL A 20 -16.38 0.11 12.45
N GLU A 21 -16.00 0.62 11.29
CA GLU A 21 -14.66 1.23 11.12
C GLU A 21 -14.47 2.50 11.96
N PRO A 22 -15.42 3.47 12.02
CA PRO A 22 -15.28 4.62 12.91
C PRO A 22 -15.21 4.23 14.39
N TRP A 23 -15.96 3.21 14.80
CA TRP A 23 -15.88 2.69 16.17
C TRP A 23 -14.51 2.06 16.47
N LYS A 24 -13.96 1.27 15.53
CA LYS A 24 -12.61 0.71 15.65
C LYS A 24 -11.55 1.81 15.77
N LEU A 25 -11.66 2.87 14.97
CA LEU A 25 -10.77 4.02 15.04
C LEU A 25 -10.85 4.71 16.40
N LYS A 26 -12.07 4.98 16.90
CA LYS A 26 -12.26 5.59 18.22
C LYS A 26 -11.65 4.74 19.34
N ARG A 27 -11.84 3.41 19.28
CA ARG A 27 -11.25 2.48 20.24
C ARG A 27 -9.72 2.45 20.15
N ALA A 28 -9.15 2.44 18.94
CA ALA A 28 -7.72 2.45 18.73
C ALA A 28 -7.08 3.75 19.25
N ARG A 29 -7.70 4.90 18.98
CA ARG A 29 -7.25 6.19 19.52
C ARG A 29 -7.26 6.21 21.04
N TYR A 30 -8.30 5.68 21.67
CA TYR A 30 -8.37 5.59 23.13
C TYR A 30 -7.16 4.84 23.69
N TRP A 31 -6.85 3.67 23.16
CA TRP A 31 -5.70 2.89 23.61
C TRP A 31 -4.35 3.55 23.31
N GLU A 32 -4.25 4.24 22.18
CA GLU A 32 -3.01 4.90 21.74
C GLU A 32 -2.73 6.21 22.49
N TYR A 33 -3.76 7.01 22.79
CA TYR A 33 -3.60 8.37 23.29
C TYR A 33 -4.16 8.61 24.69
N ASP A 34 -5.29 8.01 25.02
CA ASP A 34 -6.09 8.37 26.19
C ASP A 34 -6.02 7.32 27.32
N SER A 35 -5.46 6.14 27.05
CA SER A 35 -5.40 5.08 28.07
C SER A 35 -4.40 5.43 29.19
N PRO A 36 -4.81 5.30 30.46
CA PRO A 36 -3.88 5.42 31.60
C PRO A 36 -2.71 4.43 31.57
N LEU A 37 -2.87 3.31 30.87
CA LEU A 37 -1.82 2.29 30.71
C LEU A 37 -0.75 2.67 29.71
N ARG A 38 -0.96 3.74 28.93
CA ARG A 38 0.01 4.24 27.94
C ARG A 38 1.37 4.58 28.55
N THR A 39 1.38 5.20 29.72
CA THR A 39 2.60 5.59 30.41
C THR A 39 3.51 4.42 30.80
N CYS A 40 2.96 3.21 30.87
CA CYS A 40 3.71 2.00 31.20
C CYS A 40 4.38 1.34 29.98
N PHE A 41 3.83 1.55 28.75
CA PHE A 41 4.25 0.78 27.57
C PHE A 41 4.67 1.63 26.36
N TRP A 42 4.34 2.93 26.32
CA TRP A 42 4.60 3.78 25.18
C TRP A 42 5.19 5.13 25.63
N THR A 43 6.45 5.13 26.01
CA THR A 43 7.23 6.37 25.78
C THR A 43 7.16 6.62 24.28
N ALA A 44 6.77 7.86 23.88
CA ALA A 44 6.84 8.24 22.48
C ALA A 44 8.28 7.97 22.03
N ALA A 45 8.50 6.85 21.35
CA ALA A 45 9.82 6.49 20.89
C ALA A 45 10.28 7.61 19.98
N ILE A 46 11.45 8.19 20.30
CA ILE A 46 12.06 9.22 19.46
C ILE A 46 12.27 8.68 18.05
N ASP A 47 12.43 7.37 17.95
CA ASP A 47 12.72 6.61 16.74
C ASP A 47 11.81 5.36 16.63
N PRO A 48 10.52 5.52 16.26
CA PRO A 48 9.58 4.40 16.19
C PRO A 48 9.89 3.45 15.04
N LEU A 49 9.78 2.15 15.25
CA LEU A 49 9.87 1.16 14.17
C LEU A 49 8.82 1.43 13.10
N VAL A 50 9.25 1.49 11.84
CA VAL A 50 8.40 1.61 10.65
C VAL A 50 8.38 0.28 9.89
N SER A 51 7.21 -0.31 9.72
CA SER A 51 7.05 -1.50 8.88
C SER A 51 6.81 -1.07 7.44
N CYS A 52 7.70 -1.46 6.54
CA CYS A 52 7.57 -1.24 5.11
C CYS A 52 7.07 -2.53 4.46
N TYR A 53 5.93 -2.57 3.79
CA TYR A 53 5.51 -3.75 3.06
C TYR A 53 5.43 -3.49 1.55
N VAL A 54 5.84 -4.49 0.78
CA VAL A 54 5.88 -4.46 -0.69
C VAL A 54 5.20 -5.71 -1.22
N PRO A 55 3.99 -5.60 -1.79
CA PRO A 55 3.39 -6.71 -2.53
C PRO A 55 4.04 -6.82 -3.91
N THR A 56 4.35 -8.04 -4.34
CA THR A 56 4.93 -8.32 -5.65
C THR A 56 4.35 -9.57 -6.29
N HIS A 57 4.38 -9.63 -7.61
CA HIS A 57 3.96 -10.80 -8.40
C HIS A 57 4.89 -10.99 -9.59
N SER A 58 5.82 -11.95 -9.49
CA SER A 58 6.72 -12.36 -10.59
C SER A 58 7.44 -11.17 -11.27
N ARG A 59 8.14 -10.34 -10.46
CA ARG A 59 8.86 -9.14 -10.90
C ARG A 59 10.17 -8.96 -10.14
N ALA A 60 10.96 -10.03 -10.03
CA ALA A 60 12.19 -10.06 -9.22
C ALA A 60 13.11 -8.87 -9.47
N ASP A 61 13.43 -8.56 -10.74
CA ASP A 61 14.36 -7.48 -11.09
C ASP A 61 13.83 -6.10 -10.66
N LEU A 62 12.58 -5.80 -10.94
CA LEU A 62 11.97 -4.52 -10.57
C LEU A 62 11.93 -4.36 -9.05
N LEU A 63 11.47 -5.40 -8.35
CA LEU A 63 11.42 -5.41 -6.88
C LEU A 63 12.79 -5.14 -6.27
N ILE A 64 13.82 -5.86 -6.71
CA ILE A 64 15.13 -5.81 -6.07
C ILE A 64 15.87 -4.52 -6.43
N GLU A 65 15.93 -4.17 -7.72
CA GLU A 65 16.74 -3.04 -8.19
C GLU A 65 16.09 -1.67 -7.94
N ARG A 66 14.78 -1.62 -7.77
CA ARG A 66 14.06 -0.38 -7.54
C ARG A 66 13.53 -0.29 -6.11
N SER A 67 12.49 -1.04 -5.79
CA SER A 67 11.74 -0.90 -4.55
C SER A 67 12.58 -1.30 -3.34
N LEU A 68 13.04 -2.53 -3.27
CA LEU A 68 13.75 -3.05 -2.10
C LEU A 68 15.08 -2.30 -1.86
N LYS A 69 15.84 -2.06 -2.90
CA LYS A 69 17.07 -1.27 -2.83
C LYS A 69 16.86 0.13 -2.29
N SER A 70 15.81 0.83 -2.74
CA SER A 70 15.49 2.18 -2.27
C SER A 70 14.99 2.20 -0.83
N ILE A 71 14.27 1.17 -0.40
CA ILE A 71 13.80 1.04 0.99
C ILE A 71 14.98 0.74 1.93
N LEU A 72 15.88 -0.13 1.56
CA LEU A 72 17.04 -0.49 2.39
C LEU A 72 18.08 0.64 2.49
N ALA A 73 18.08 1.56 1.52
CA ALA A 73 18.96 2.74 1.47
C ALA A 73 18.35 3.99 2.16
N GLN A 74 17.24 3.87 2.89
CA GLN A 74 16.64 4.99 3.59
C GLN A 74 17.55 5.58 4.66
N THR A 75 17.52 6.91 4.82
CA THR A 75 18.20 7.60 5.93
C THR A 75 17.66 7.21 7.30
N TYR A 76 16.38 6.90 7.37
CA TYR A 76 15.73 6.34 8.54
C TYR A 76 15.96 4.82 8.61
N THR A 77 16.70 4.37 9.60
CA THR A 77 17.20 2.98 9.66
C THR A 77 16.38 2.02 10.52
N ASN A 78 15.53 2.55 11.42
CA ASN A 78 14.67 1.70 12.27
C ASN A 78 13.44 1.20 11.51
N ILE A 79 13.68 0.30 10.56
CA ILE A 79 12.68 -0.27 9.67
C ILE A 79 12.69 -1.79 9.70
N GLU A 80 11.55 -2.39 9.42
CA GLU A 80 11.42 -3.78 8.95
C GLU A 80 10.77 -3.78 7.56
N VAL A 81 11.17 -4.70 6.69
CA VAL A 81 10.67 -4.79 5.31
C VAL A 81 10.00 -6.12 5.10
N ILE A 82 8.72 -6.12 4.76
CA ILE A 82 7.92 -7.30 4.50
C ILE A 82 7.63 -7.39 3.00
N VAL A 83 8.33 -8.26 2.29
CA VAL A 83 8.01 -8.58 0.90
C VAL A 83 6.90 -9.61 0.89
N VAL A 84 5.83 -9.35 0.17
CA VAL A 84 4.71 -10.29 0.01
C VAL A 84 4.70 -10.82 -1.41
N ALA A 85 5.23 -12.03 -1.59
CA ALA A 85 5.27 -12.74 -2.85
C ALA A 85 3.90 -13.39 -3.13
N ASP A 86 3.14 -12.77 -4.04
CA ASP A 86 1.76 -13.16 -4.35
C ASP A 86 1.70 -14.05 -5.58
N ASN A 87 1.68 -15.37 -5.39
CA ASN A 87 1.67 -16.37 -6.46
C ASN A 87 2.84 -16.19 -7.46
N CYS A 88 4.04 -15.87 -6.99
CA CYS A 88 5.21 -15.71 -7.86
C CYS A 88 5.58 -17.02 -8.54
N THR A 89 5.87 -16.97 -9.84
CA THR A 89 6.26 -18.11 -10.67
C THR A 89 7.70 -18.01 -11.18
N ASP A 90 8.34 -16.87 -10.98
CA ASP A 90 9.76 -16.60 -11.27
C ASP A 90 10.64 -16.84 -10.03
N ASP A 91 11.89 -16.38 -10.08
CA ASP A 91 12.88 -16.51 -9.00
C ASP A 91 12.76 -15.46 -7.88
N THR A 92 11.68 -14.67 -7.87
CA THR A 92 11.43 -13.61 -6.86
C THR A 92 11.63 -14.11 -5.43
N VAL A 93 11.03 -15.25 -5.09
CA VAL A 93 11.07 -15.81 -3.73
C VAL A 93 12.50 -16.14 -3.33
N GLN A 94 13.24 -16.86 -4.18
CA GLN A 94 14.61 -17.27 -3.89
C GLN A 94 15.51 -16.05 -3.71
N ARG A 95 15.43 -15.08 -4.61
CA ARG A 95 16.30 -13.90 -4.56
C ARG A 95 16.01 -13.01 -3.35
N VAL A 96 14.77 -12.89 -2.91
CA VAL A 96 14.43 -12.16 -1.67
C VAL A 96 14.91 -12.94 -0.44
N TRP A 97 14.85 -14.28 -0.43
CA TRP A 97 15.45 -15.10 0.63
C TRP A 97 16.95 -14.88 0.74
N ASP A 98 17.67 -14.79 -0.38
CA ASP A 98 19.10 -14.52 -0.40
C ASP A 98 19.43 -13.16 0.25
N ILE A 99 18.61 -12.14 0.00
CA ILE A 99 18.74 -10.82 0.64
C ILE A 99 18.40 -10.91 2.12
N ALA A 100 17.30 -11.57 2.49
CA ALA A 100 16.87 -11.70 3.88
C ALA A 100 17.89 -12.46 4.75
N SER A 101 18.66 -13.36 4.15
CA SER A 101 19.74 -14.06 4.82
C SER A 101 20.91 -13.16 5.23
N GLN A 102 21.06 -12.00 4.56
CA GLN A 102 22.16 -11.04 4.75
C GLN A 102 21.68 -9.76 5.49
N ASP A 103 20.42 -9.39 5.37
CA ASP A 103 19.83 -8.21 6.04
C ASP A 103 18.67 -8.62 6.94
N PRO A 104 18.84 -8.61 8.27
CA PRO A 104 17.82 -9.05 9.21
C PRO A 104 16.56 -8.17 9.24
N ARG A 105 16.56 -7.04 8.56
CA ARG A 105 15.38 -6.19 8.41
C ARG A 105 14.39 -6.75 7.39
N VAL A 106 14.82 -7.63 6.48
CA VAL A 106 14.00 -8.14 5.38
C VAL A 106 13.32 -9.45 5.74
N PHE A 107 12.03 -9.53 5.48
CA PHE A 107 11.21 -10.73 5.64
C PHE A 107 10.44 -10.99 4.36
N ILE A 108 10.27 -12.26 4.01
CA ILE A 108 9.40 -12.66 2.90
C ILE A 108 8.22 -13.46 3.41
N VAL A 109 7.07 -13.21 2.82
CA VAL A 109 5.84 -13.94 3.06
C VAL A 109 5.25 -14.35 1.72
N GLU A 110 5.06 -15.63 1.54
CA GLU A 110 4.43 -16.16 0.34
C GLU A 110 2.91 -16.26 0.52
N THR A 111 2.16 -16.03 -0.55
CA THR A 111 0.73 -16.31 -0.61
C THR A 111 0.39 -16.92 -1.97
N ASP A 112 -0.23 -18.09 -1.92
CA ASP A 112 -0.65 -18.90 -3.07
C ASP A 112 -2.18 -18.95 -3.20
N LYS A 113 -2.89 -18.14 -2.42
CA LYS A 113 -4.35 -18.19 -2.35
C LYS A 113 -4.98 -17.74 -3.66
N PRO A 114 -5.99 -18.50 -4.17
CA PRO A 114 -6.75 -18.08 -5.32
C PRO A 114 -7.37 -16.70 -5.10
N LYS A 115 -7.37 -15.88 -6.14
CA LYS A 115 -8.05 -14.59 -6.11
C LYS A 115 -9.55 -14.76 -5.91
N CYS A 116 -10.15 -13.86 -5.13
CA CYS A 116 -11.60 -13.89 -4.86
C CYS A 116 -12.45 -13.26 -5.97
N PHE A 117 -11.84 -13.01 -7.13
CA PHE A 117 -12.46 -12.36 -8.28
C PHE A 117 -12.22 -13.17 -9.58
N PRO A 118 -13.06 -13.03 -10.60
CA PRO A 118 -12.85 -13.64 -11.90
C PRO A 118 -11.51 -13.23 -12.51
N HIS A 119 -10.80 -14.17 -13.11
CA HIS A 119 -9.53 -13.97 -13.79
C HIS A 119 -9.75 -13.15 -15.08
N LYS A 120 -9.71 -11.83 -14.93
CA LYS A 120 -9.84 -10.82 -15.99
C LYS A 120 -8.91 -9.67 -15.73
N ALA A 121 -8.25 -9.15 -16.76
CA ALA A 121 -7.27 -8.08 -16.69
C ALA A 121 -7.72 -6.89 -15.84
N GLU A 122 -8.91 -6.38 -16.08
CA GLU A 122 -9.49 -5.24 -15.35
C GLU A 122 -9.65 -5.49 -13.84
N ASN A 123 -9.96 -6.73 -13.42
CA ASN A 123 -10.15 -7.06 -12.02
C ASN A 123 -8.84 -7.01 -11.23
N TYR A 124 -7.72 -7.29 -11.87
CA TYR A 124 -6.39 -7.12 -11.29
C TYR A 124 -6.07 -5.65 -11.03
N TRP A 125 -6.47 -4.75 -11.93
CA TRP A 125 -6.39 -3.33 -11.66
C TRP A 125 -7.20 -2.91 -10.43
N PHE A 126 -8.46 -3.34 -10.32
CA PHE A 126 -9.33 -2.91 -9.23
C PHE A 126 -8.99 -3.54 -7.88
N ALA A 127 -8.54 -4.77 -7.81
CA ALA A 127 -8.43 -5.51 -6.55
C ALA A 127 -7.17 -6.40 -6.43
N GLY A 128 -6.31 -6.46 -7.42
CA GLY A 128 -5.14 -7.34 -7.42
C GLY A 128 -4.24 -7.14 -6.20
N ARG A 129 -4.00 -5.89 -5.83
CA ARG A 129 -3.21 -5.52 -4.67
C ARG A 129 -3.86 -5.86 -3.32
N ALA A 130 -5.20 -6.01 -3.24
CA ALA A 130 -5.90 -6.07 -1.97
C ALA A 130 -5.50 -7.27 -1.09
N ASP A 131 -5.37 -8.46 -1.69
CA ASP A 131 -5.01 -9.67 -0.95
C ASP A 131 -3.57 -9.63 -0.42
N PRO A 132 -2.53 -9.42 -1.24
CA PRO A 132 -1.16 -9.37 -0.75
C PRO A 132 -0.94 -8.20 0.23
N SER A 133 -1.54 -7.03 0.02
CA SER A 133 -1.47 -5.94 1.01
C SER A 133 -2.09 -6.34 2.35
N ASN A 134 -3.25 -7.00 2.34
CA ASN A 134 -3.87 -7.49 3.57
C ASN A 134 -3.05 -8.58 4.27
N VAL A 135 -2.26 -9.36 3.53
CA VAL A 135 -1.28 -10.29 4.10
C VAL A 135 -0.13 -9.50 4.73
N GLY A 136 0.51 -8.57 4.02
CA GLY A 136 1.61 -7.76 4.54
C GLY A 136 1.23 -7.04 5.84
N LEU A 137 0.05 -6.43 5.89
CA LEU A 137 -0.46 -5.75 7.09
C LEU A 137 -0.53 -6.64 8.35
N LYS A 138 -0.65 -7.96 8.22
CA LYS A 138 -0.66 -8.88 9.38
C LYS A 138 0.72 -9.01 10.02
N TYR A 139 1.78 -8.89 9.21
CA TYR A 139 3.16 -9.06 9.66
C TYR A 139 3.81 -7.76 10.12
N CYS A 140 3.22 -6.60 9.82
CA CYS A 140 3.70 -5.31 10.29
C CYS A 140 3.64 -5.22 11.83
N LYS A 141 4.78 -4.99 12.48
CA LYS A 141 4.97 -4.88 13.93
C LYS A 141 5.26 -3.44 14.38
N GLY A 142 5.70 -2.58 13.45
CA GLY A 142 6.08 -1.19 13.72
C GLY A 142 4.92 -0.33 14.21
N ALA A 143 5.26 0.83 14.79
CA ALA A 143 4.30 1.84 15.22
C ALA A 143 3.68 2.59 14.00
N PHE A 144 4.42 2.63 12.91
CA PHE A 144 3.98 3.17 11.62
C PHE A 144 4.10 2.11 10.53
N ILE A 145 3.32 2.26 9.48
CA ILE A 145 3.32 1.41 8.31
C ILE A 145 3.52 2.30 7.08
N ALA A 146 4.44 1.90 6.22
CA ALA A 146 4.63 2.45 4.88
C ALA A 146 4.45 1.33 3.84
N THR A 147 4.15 1.69 2.60
CA THR A 147 4.02 0.71 1.51
C THR A 147 4.58 1.27 0.23
N ASN A 148 5.24 0.41 -0.54
CA ASN A 148 5.71 0.73 -1.88
C ASN A 148 5.09 -0.23 -2.90
N ASP A 149 5.15 0.15 -4.17
CA ASP A 149 4.96 -0.77 -5.29
C ASP A 149 6.30 -1.43 -5.65
N ASP A 150 6.26 -2.61 -6.26
CA ASP A 150 7.47 -3.38 -6.57
C ASP A 150 8.34 -2.75 -7.68
N ASP A 151 7.83 -1.75 -8.38
CA ASP A 151 8.46 -1.07 -9.49
C ASP A 151 8.79 0.42 -9.26
N ASP A 152 8.45 0.96 -8.08
CA ASP A 152 8.69 2.36 -7.73
C ASP A 152 9.93 2.55 -6.83
N VAL A 153 10.49 3.77 -6.85
CA VAL A 153 11.70 4.13 -6.10
C VAL A 153 11.38 5.19 -5.06
N TRP A 154 11.65 4.91 -3.78
CA TRP A 154 11.58 5.92 -2.74
C TRP A 154 12.79 6.85 -2.77
N MET A 155 12.57 8.14 -2.51
CA MET A 155 13.65 9.09 -2.25
C MET A 155 14.40 8.68 -0.97
N PRO A 156 15.69 9.00 -0.85
CA PRO A 156 16.51 8.54 0.28
C PRO A 156 15.96 8.89 1.66
N ASP A 157 15.20 9.97 1.77
CA ASP A 157 14.62 10.50 3.02
C ASP A 157 13.09 10.35 3.12
N HIS A 158 12.50 9.51 2.28
CA HIS A 158 11.05 9.28 2.20
C HIS A 158 10.42 9.03 3.57
N ILE A 159 10.94 8.05 4.31
CA ILE A 159 10.38 7.68 5.63
C ILE A 159 10.60 8.81 6.63
N GLU A 160 11.79 9.38 6.67
CA GLU A 160 12.13 10.45 7.61
C GLU A 160 11.25 11.69 7.43
N GLN A 161 11.06 12.14 6.19
CA GLN A 161 10.24 13.29 5.86
C GLN A 161 8.77 13.07 6.23
N LEU A 162 8.20 11.94 5.82
CA LEU A 162 6.80 11.62 6.12
C LEU A 162 6.57 11.42 7.63
N LEU A 163 7.49 10.78 8.33
CA LEU A 163 7.39 10.56 9.77
C LEU A 163 7.43 11.89 10.53
N ARG A 164 8.39 12.78 10.22
CA ARG A 164 8.47 14.12 10.81
C ARG A 164 7.21 14.94 10.53
N PHE A 165 6.71 14.88 9.30
CA PHE A 165 5.48 15.59 8.93
C PHE A 165 4.27 15.03 9.68
N ALA A 166 4.13 13.72 9.80
CA ALA A 166 3.06 13.07 10.56
C ALA A 166 3.10 13.46 12.04
N GLN A 167 4.28 13.45 12.66
CA GLN A 167 4.46 13.79 14.06
C GLN A 167 4.16 15.28 14.32
N LYS A 168 4.70 16.19 13.50
CA LYS A 168 4.51 17.64 13.63
C LYS A 168 3.05 18.05 13.50
N GLY A 169 2.32 17.46 12.55
CA GLY A 169 0.90 17.75 12.30
C GLY A 169 -0.06 16.88 13.11
N ASN A 170 0.44 15.98 13.94
CA ASN A 170 -0.37 14.97 14.65
C ASN A 170 -1.30 14.21 13.72
N TYR A 171 -0.79 13.88 12.52
CA TYR A 171 -1.53 13.10 11.54
C TYR A 171 -1.46 11.61 11.84
N GLU A 172 -2.53 10.90 11.50
CA GLU A 172 -2.63 9.44 11.61
C GLU A 172 -2.27 8.75 10.29
N PHE A 173 -2.51 9.46 9.20
CA PHE A 173 -2.16 9.07 7.84
C PHE A 173 -1.53 10.26 7.13
N VAL A 174 -0.42 10.04 6.47
CA VAL A 174 0.20 11.02 5.58
C VAL A 174 0.51 10.37 4.23
N SER A 175 0.46 11.18 3.20
CA SER A 175 0.95 10.83 1.86
C SER A 175 1.83 11.94 1.34
N GLY A 176 2.77 11.60 0.49
CA GLY A 176 3.69 12.57 -0.11
C GLY A 176 3.43 12.83 -1.59
N GLY A 177 4.14 13.81 -2.13
CA GLY A 177 4.20 14.02 -3.57
C GLY A 177 4.99 12.92 -4.27
N SER A 178 4.71 12.72 -5.53
CA SER A 178 5.47 11.82 -6.40
C SER A 178 5.84 12.51 -7.71
N SER A 179 6.91 12.01 -8.33
CA SER A 179 7.31 12.36 -9.68
C SER A 179 7.29 11.11 -10.56
N ARG A 180 7.18 11.31 -11.85
CA ARG A 180 7.29 10.22 -12.84
C ARG A 180 8.49 10.45 -13.73
N ARG A 181 9.36 9.45 -13.82
CA ARG A 181 10.45 9.42 -14.79
C ARG A 181 9.93 8.88 -16.12
N GLY A 182 10.17 9.61 -17.20
CA GLY A 182 9.81 9.17 -18.54
C GLY A 182 10.56 7.91 -18.99
N ALA A 183 10.06 7.28 -20.04
CA ALA A 183 10.68 6.09 -20.63
C ALA A 183 12.09 6.37 -21.20
N ASP A 184 12.38 7.64 -21.53
CA ASP A 184 13.72 8.12 -21.94
C ASP A 184 14.71 8.27 -20.77
N GLY A 185 14.25 8.04 -19.55
CA GLY A 185 15.04 8.13 -18.32
C GLY A 185 15.40 9.55 -17.87
N HIS A 186 15.11 10.56 -18.68
CA HIS A 186 15.61 11.92 -18.45
C HIS A 186 14.56 12.93 -17.98
N ARG A 187 13.29 12.70 -18.26
CA ARG A 187 12.23 13.66 -17.93
C ARG A 187 11.46 13.24 -16.69
N THR A 188 11.63 14.01 -15.61
CA THR A 188 10.84 13.86 -14.39
C THR A 188 9.69 14.87 -14.40
N VAL A 189 8.47 14.40 -14.20
CA VAL A 189 7.26 15.22 -14.13
C VAL A 189 6.59 15.00 -12.80
N LYS A 190 6.25 16.09 -12.07
CA LYS A 190 5.44 15.96 -10.85
C LYS A 190 4.08 15.33 -11.16
N VAL A 191 3.70 14.33 -10.39
CA VAL A 191 2.37 13.73 -10.46
C VAL A 191 1.45 14.51 -9.53
N PRO A 192 0.35 15.11 -10.05
CA PRO A 192 -0.56 15.84 -9.18
C PRO A 192 -1.24 14.89 -8.19
N PRO A 193 -1.44 15.31 -6.92
CA PRO A 193 -2.26 14.57 -5.99
C PRO A 193 -3.70 14.55 -6.47
N TYR A 194 -4.46 13.56 -6.03
CA TYR A 194 -5.90 13.56 -6.23
C TYR A 194 -6.61 13.95 -4.94
N ALA A 195 -7.87 14.34 -5.04
CA ALA A 195 -8.67 14.74 -3.90
C ALA A 195 -9.75 13.69 -3.60
N VAL A 196 -9.83 13.28 -2.34
CA VAL A 196 -10.93 12.46 -1.82
C VAL A 196 -11.70 13.30 -0.81
N ASN A 197 -12.93 13.67 -1.15
CA ASN A 197 -13.76 14.55 -0.33
C ASN A 197 -13.02 15.84 0.13
N GLY A 198 -12.27 16.46 -0.78
CA GLY A 198 -11.51 17.70 -0.54
C GLY A 198 -10.15 17.53 0.14
N ILE A 199 -9.76 16.33 0.53
CA ILE A 199 -8.46 16.03 1.11
C ILE A 199 -7.49 15.60 0.00
N LEU A 200 -6.34 16.27 -0.11
CA LEU A 200 -5.30 15.90 -1.07
C LEU A 200 -4.58 14.63 -0.61
N ILE A 201 -4.37 13.71 -1.53
CA ILE A 201 -3.75 12.42 -1.25
C ILE A 201 -2.83 12.04 -2.42
N GLY A 202 -1.63 11.59 -2.10
CA GLY A 202 -0.69 10.99 -3.06
C GLY A 202 -0.98 9.51 -3.30
N GLY A 203 -0.34 8.93 -4.32
CA GLY A 203 -0.43 7.50 -4.64
C GLY A 203 -0.02 6.60 -3.47
N VAL A 204 -0.44 5.34 -3.53
CA VAL A 204 -0.25 4.36 -2.44
C VAL A 204 1.22 4.17 -2.04
N GLN A 205 2.13 4.28 -2.97
CA GLN A 205 3.58 4.19 -2.76
C GLN A 205 4.17 5.38 -1.98
N THR A 206 3.37 6.39 -1.66
CA THR A 206 3.78 7.56 -0.87
C THR A 206 3.20 7.57 0.54
N TRP A 207 2.59 6.46 1.00
CA TRP A 207 1.87 6.44 2.26
C TRP A 207 2.73 6.08 3.45
N LEU A 208 2.48 6.80 4.57
CA LEU A 208 2.92 6.42 5.90
C LEU A 208 1.78 6.68 6.89
N TYR A 209 1.45 5.70 7.72
CA TYR A 209 0.32 5.81 8.63
C TYR A 209 0.50 5.03 9.93
N ARG A 210 -0.24 5.40 10.96
CA ARG A 210 -0.24 4.73 12.27
C ARG A 210 -0.67 3.28 12.14
N ALA A 211 0.05 2.37 12.78
CA ALA A 211 -0.16 0.93 12.65
C ALA A 211 -1.55 0.44 13.05
N TYR A 212 -2.25 1.12 13.96
CA TYR A 212 -3.62 0.75 14.31
C TYR A 212 -4.62 0.90 13.15
N LEU A 213 -4.29 1.73 12.13
CA LEU A 213 -5.10 1.85 10.91
C LEU A 213 -5.07 0.57 10.05
N LYS A 214 -4.16 -0.38 10.30
CA LYS A 214 -4.18 -1.70 9.64
C LYS A 214 -5.47 -2.51 9.89
N SER A 215 -6.27 -2.10 10.84
CA SER A 215 -7.62 -2.66 11.06
C SER A 215 -8.59 -2.36 9.91
N PHE A 216 -8.33 -1.29 9.14
CA PHE A 216 -8.99 -0.98 7.88
C PHE A 216 -8.32 -1.79 6.78
N LYS A 217 -8.88 -2.93 6.42
CA LYS A 217 -8.33 -3.79 5.38
C LYS A 217 -8.58 -3.22 3.99
N PHE A 218 -7.69 -3.52 3.03
CA PHE A 218 -7.98 -3.30 1.62
C PHE A 218 -9.23 -4.10 1.20
N ASN A 219 -10.08 -3.46 0.43
CA ASN A 219 -11.35 -4.04 0.01
C ASN A 219 -11.15 -5.02 -1.17
N ARG A 220 -11.28 -6.30 -0.90
CA ARG A 220 -11.18 -7.38 -1.89
C ARG A 220 -12.31 -7.40 -2.91
N GLN A 221 -13.37 -6.59 -2.72
CA GLN A 221 -14.56 -6.58 -3.58
C GLN A 221 -14.58 -5.40 -4.57
N CYS A 222 -13.51 -4.61 -4.68
CA CYS A 222 -13.42 -3.48 -5.60
C CYS A 222 -13.60 -3.89 -7.08
N TRP A 223 -13.23 -5.13 -7.42
CA TRP A 223 -13.47 -5.69 -8.75
C TRP A 223 -14.94 -5.69 -9.19
N ARG A 224 -15.89 -5.61 -8.25
CA ARG A 224 -17.33 -5.52 -8.55
C ARG A 224 -17.74 -4.14 -9.09
N LYS A 225 -16.83 -3.19 -9.13
CA LYS A 225 -16.96 -1.86 -9.75
C LYS A 225 -18.18 -1.07 -9.32
N ARG A 226 -18.73 -1.33 -8.13
CA ARG A 226 -19.94 -0.63 -7.66
C ARG A 226 -19.70 0.87 -7.48
N VAL A 227 -18.47 1.26 -7.18
CA VAL A 227 -18.06 2.65 -6.94
C VAL A 227 -16.95 3.10 -7.90
N ASP A 228 -16.63 2.29 -8.89
CA ASP A 228 -15.57 2.54 -9.90
C ASP A 228 -14.23 2.98 -9.27
N ARG A 229 -13.87 2.38 -8.15
CA ARG A 229 -12.68 2.73 -7.38
C ARG A 229 -11.78 1.53 -7.20
N VAL A 230 -10.49 1.73 -7.40
CA VAL A 230 -9.45 0.77 -7.04
C VAL A 230 -9.34 0.65 -5.51
N CYS A 231 -8.77 -0.44 -5.03
CA CYS A 231 -8.82 -0.81 -3.62
C CYS A 231 -8.07 0.16 -2.68
N ASP A 232 -7.08 0.89 -3.16
CA ASP A 232 -6.38 1.94 -2.42
C ASP A 232 -7.22 3.22 -2.29
N VAL A 233 -7.87 3.66 -3.37
CA VAL A 233 -8.81 4.80 -3.33
C VAL A 233 -10.03 4.49 -2.45
N ASP A 234 -10.54 3.25 -2.48
CA ASP A 234 -11.60 2.81 -1.55
C ASP A 234 -11.14 2.89 -0.09
N LEU A 235 -9.90 2.49 0.20
CA LEU A 235 -9.35 2.56 1.55
C LEU A 235 -9.21 4.01 2.03
N GLN A 236 -8.72 4.90 1.19
CA GLN A 236 -8.61 6.34 1.51
C GLN A 236 -9.96 6.98 1.79
N ASP A 237 -10.97 6.71 0.95
CA ASP A 237 -12.33 7.21 1.15
C ASP A 237 -12.91 6.74 2.51
N ARG A 238 -12.61 5.50 2.92
CA ARG A 238 -13.02 4.99 4.24
C ARG A 238 -12.28 5.66 5.38
N PHE A 239 -10.97 5.96 5.23
CA PHE A 239 -10.23 6.76 6.20
C PHE A 239 -10.84 8.15 6.37
N VAL A 240 -11.14 8.84 5.26
CA VAL A 240 -11.80 10.16 5.31
C VAL A 240 -13.14 10.09 6.01
N ARG A 241 -14.00 9.13 5.66
CA ARG A 241 -15.32 8.95 6.29
C ARG A 241 -15.26 8.59 7.77
N ALA A 242 -14.24 7.85 8.18
CA ALA A 242 -14.03 7.51 9.58
C ALA A 242 -13.46 8.67 10.41
N GLY A 243 -13.05 9.76 9.78
CA GLY A 243 -12.46 10.91 10.45
C GLY A 243 -11.00 10.69 10.84
N VAL A 244 -10.23 9.93 10.04
CA VAL A 244 -8.77 9.82 10.19
C VAL A 244 -8.15 11.19 9.94
N ARG A 245 -7.24 11.64 10.82
CA ARG A 245 -6.47 12.87 10.62
C ARG A 245 -5.43 12.63 9.53
N MET A 246 -5.68 13.21 8.35
CA MET A 246 -4.88 13.00 7.15
C MET A 246 -4.10 14.26 6.79
N GLY A 247 -2.87 14.07 6.30
CA GLY A 247 -2.00 15.14 5.81
C GLY A 247 -1.39 14.80 4.45
N TYR A 248 -1.17 15.83 3.63
CA TYR A 248 -0.45 15.72 2.36
C TYR A 248 0.84 16.53 2.43
N PHE A 249 1.97 15.86 2.24
CA PHE A 249 3.31 16.47 2.16
C PHE A 249 3.63 16.77 0.70
N PRO A 250 3.79 18.04 0.28
CA PRO A 250 3.83 18.42 -1.13
C PRO A 250 5.13 18.10 -1.86
N GLU A 251 6.19 17.75 -1.11
CA GLU A 251 7.48 17.42 -1.71
C GLU A 251 7.48 16.00 -2.29
N THR A 252 8.32 15.81 -3.31
CA THR A 252 8.48 14.51 -3.94
C THR A 252 9.23 13.56 -3.01
N VAL A 253 8.56 12.50 -2.57
CA VAL A 253 9.13 11.44 -1.73
C VAL A 253 9.25 10.09 -2.46
N THR A 254 8.66 9.97 -3.65
CA THR A 254 8.69 8.76 -4.47
C THR A 254 8.81 9.10 -5.94
N GLU A 255 9.61 8.34 -6.67
CA GLU A 255 9.68 8.39 -8.12
C GLU A 255 9.02 7.15 -8.73
N ILE A 256 8.00 7.38 -9.54
CA ILE A 256 7.33 6.38 -10.35
C ILE A 256 8.18 6.16 -11.61
N VAL A 257 8.75 4.97 -11.75
CA VAL A 257 9.62 4.64 -12.89
C VAL A 257 8.85 3.79 -13.88
N VAL A 258 8.56 4.36 -15.06
CA VAL A 258 7.85 3.63 -16.13
C VAL A 258 8.53 2.30 -16.43
N ARG A 259 7.76 1.22 -16.51
CA ARG A 259 8.28 -0.10 -16.87
C ARG A 259 8.70 -0.11 -18.34
N PRO A 260 9.72 -0.90 -18.72
CA PRO A 260 10.22 -0.90 -20.09
C PRO A 260 9.19 -1.22 -21.16
N ASP A 261 8.17 -2.02 -20.82
CA ASP A 261 7.10 -2.47 -21.71
C ASP A 261 5.77 -1.69 -21.52
N GLU A 262 5.77 -0.64 -20.68
CA GLU A 262 4.57 0.12 -20.36
C GLU A 262 4.39 1.31 -21.30
N THR A 263 3.40 1.23 -22.18
CA THR A 263 3.02 2.32 -23.09
C THR A 263 1.80 3.13 -22.63
N GLN A 264 1.07 2.60 -21.64
CA GLN A 264 -0.15 3.16 -21.05
C GLN A 264 -0.04 3.17 -19.53
N ILE A 265 -0.91 3.91 -18.85
CA ILE A 265 -0.95 3.99 -17.40
C ILE A 265 -2.32 3.60 -16.84
N GLY A 266 -2.33 3.15 -15.60
CA GLY A 266 -3.55 2.81 -14.88
C GLY A 266 -4.34 1.69 -15.56
N LEU A 267 -5.66 1.76 -15.51
CA LEU A 267 -6.53 0.74 -16.12
C LEU A 267 -6.20 0.49 -17.59
N LYS A 268 -5.82 1.55 -18.33
CA LYS A 268 -5.48 1.41 -19.76
C LYS A 268 -4.26 0.50 -19.98
N ALA A 269 -3.28 0.47 -19.07
CA ALA A 269 -2.13 -0.44 -19.15
C ALA A 269 -2.57 -1.90 -19.06
N TYR A 270 -3.51 -2.22 -18.17
CA TYR A 270 -4.06 -3.58 -18.02
C TYR A 270 -4.92 -4.01 -19.20
N LEU A 271 -5.58 -3.06 -19.85
CA LEU A 271 -6.48 -3.31 -20.98
C LEU A 271 -5.79 -3.16 -22.35
N ALA A 272 -4.56 -2.70 -22.41
CA ALA A 272 -3.80 -2.59 -23.67
C ALA A 272 -3.56 -3.97 -24.31
N ASP A 273 -3.27 -4.97 -23.48
CA ASP A 273 -3.21 -6.40 -23.86
C ASP A 273 -3.77 -7.24 -22.72
N PRO A 274 -5.09 -7.48 -22.72
CA PRO A 274 -5.74 -8.25 -21.66
C PRO A 274 -5.22 -9.68 -21.55
N ALA A 275 -4.89 -10.33 -22.68
CA ALA A 275 -4.40 -11.70 -22.69
C ALA A 275 -3.01 -11.80 -22.03
N LYS A 276 -2.10 -10.87 -22.34
CA LYS A 276 -0.78 -10.76 -21.67
C LYS A 276 -0.94 -10.54 -20.18
N THR A 277 -1.85 -9.62 -19.80
CA THR A 277 -2.12 -9.32 -18.39
C THR A 277 -2.67 -10.53 -17.64
N GLU A 278 -3.64 -11.23 -18.22
CA GLU A 278 -4.23 -12.43 -17.64
C GLU A 278 -3.20 -13.56 -17.54
N ALA A 279 -2.36 -13.75 -18.57
CA ALA A 279 -1.26 -14.72 -18.52
C ALA A 279 -0.24 -14.41 -17.42
N HIS A 280 0.11 -13.11 -17.23
CA HIS A 280 1.04 -12.68 -16.16
C HIS A 280 0.50 -13.04 -14.77
N PHE A 281 -0.80 -12.88 -14.52
CA PHE A 281 -1.44 -13.19 -13.24
C PHE A 281 -2.07 -14.59 -13.18
N ALA A 282 -1.75 -15.49 -14.08
CA ALA A 282 -2.28 -16.85 -14.06
C ALA A 282 -1.86 -17.55 -12.75
N PRO A 283 -2.78 -18.27 -12.07
CA PRO A 283 -2.43 -19.08 -10.92
C PRO A 283 -1.45 -20.20 -11.30
N LYS A 284 -0.63 -20.61 -10.34
CA LYS A 284 0.23 -21.81 -10.48
C LYS A 284 -0.58 -23.05 -10.74
#